data_263b54ddf23c3bf18e56c86c43915d4e
#
_entry.id   263b54ddf23c3bf18e56c86c43915d4e
#
_cell.length_a   1.000
_cell.length_b   1.000
_cell.length_c   1.000
_cell.angle_alpha   90.00
_cell.angle_beta   90.00
_cell.angle_gamma   90.00
#
_symmetry.space_group_name_H-M   'P 1'
#
loop_
_entity.id
_entity.type
_entity.pdbx_description
1 polymer ?
#
loop_
_entity_poly.entity_id
_entity_poly.type
_entity_poly.pdbx_seq_one_letter_code
_entity_poly.pdbx_strand_id
1 'polypeptide(L)'
;EDFMKGPGKRDLKRGEFAAGITIPTPPARTGSAYVRHTPRVAMDIAVVGVGAAVTLAPKSNVAKDVKICLGAVAPIPLRAVEAESILRGSELTDQRIAEAAIAAAAEAKPISDIRASEDFRRELVRVLTQRMVSAAADNARTPIAKRRAA
;
A
#
# COMPACT_ATOMS: atom_id res chain seq x y z
N GLU A 1 -1.20 14.09 -0.94
CA GLU A 1 -2.56 13.51 -0.84
C GLU A 1 -3.61 14.45 -1.46
N ASP A 2 -3.41 15.77 -1.37
CA ASP A 2 -4.41 16.76 -1.81
C ASP A 2 -4.51 16.98 -3.32
N PHE A 3 -3.57 16.46 -4.09
CA PHE A 3 -3.54 16.61 -5.54
C PHE A 3 -4.70 15.90 -6.26
N MET A 4 -5.10 14.73 -5.76
CA MET A 4 -6.21 13.96 -6.34
C MET A 4 -7.52 14.29 -5.65
N LYS A 5 -8.47 14.89 -6.37
CA LYS A 5 -9.78 15.33 -5.84
C LYS A 5 -10.92 14.38 -6.19
N GLY A 6 -10.68 13.35 -6.99
CA GLY A 6 -11.67 12.37 -7.42
C GLY A 6 -11.32 11.76 -8.78
N PRO A 7 -12.14 10.86 -9.32
CA PRO A 7 -11.92 10.26 -10.62
C PRO A 7 -11.78 11.34 -11.72
N GLY A 8 -10.60 11.39 -12.35
CA GLY A 8 -10.28 12.38 -13.38
C GLY A 8 -10.15 13.83 -12.90
N LYS A 9 -10.34 14.10 -11.59
CA LYS A 9 -10.25 15.46 -11.02
C LYS A 9 -8.93 15.63 -10.25
N ARG A 10 -8.24 16.71 -10.53
CA ARG A 10 -6.95 17.08 -9.94
C ARG A 10 -7.00 18.52 -9.43
N ASP A 11 -6.16 18.83 -8.47
CA ASP A 11 -5.98 20.19 -7.93
C ASP A 11 -5.01 20.98 -8.83
N LEU A 12 -5.42 21.18 -10.10
CA LEU A 12 -4.70 21.99 -11.09
C LEU A 12 -5.63 23.07 -11.62
N LYS A 13 -5.16 24.31 -11.67
CA LYS A 13 -5.84 25.42 -12.32
C LYS A 13 -5.62 25.38 -13.83
N ARG A 14 -6.41 26.17 -14.56
CA ARG A 14 -6.22 26.31 -16.01
C ARG A 14 -4.83 26.87 -16.32
N GLY A 15 -4.09 26.18 -17.18
CA GLY A 15 -2.72 26.52 -17.54
C GLY A 15 -1.63 25.89 -16.67
N GLU A 16 -1.99 25.18 -15.59
CA GLU A 16 -1.03 24.44 -14.76
C GLU A 16 -0.86 23.00 -15.25
N PHE A 17 0.33 22.46 -15.04
CA PHE A 17 0.65 21.04 -15.30
C PHE A 17 1.61 20.51 -14.22
N ALA A 18 1.59 19.20 -14.01
CA ALA A 18 2.52 18.56 -13.08
C ALA A 18 3.91 18.50 -13.71
N ALA A 19 4.85 19.31 -13.22
CA ALA A 19 6.21 19.41 -13.74
C ALA A 19 7.12 18.25 -13.27
N GLY A 20 6.80 17.62 -12.15
CA GLY A 20 7.60 16.53 -11.62
C GLY A 20 7.06 15.95 -10.33
N ILE A 21 7.66 14.84 -9.90
CA ILE A 21 7.40 14.17 -8.63
C ILE A 21 8.72 14.01 -7.90
N THR A 22 8.80 14.51 -6.67
CA THR A 22 9.97 14.31 -5.81
C THR A 22 9.74 13.11 -4.89
N ILE A 23 10.60 12.12 -5.00
CA ILE A 23 10.61 10.95 -4.11
C ILE A 23 11.78 11.10 -3.15
N PRO A 24 11.54 11.36 -1.85
CA PRO A 24 12.64 11.49 -0.89
C PRO A 24 13.36 10.15 -0.70
N THR A 25 14.65 10.21 -0.42
CA THR A 25 15.42 9.00 -0.08
C THR A 25 14.83 8.36 1.19
N PRO A 26 14.46 7.08 1.13
CA PRO A 26 13.87 6.42 2.30
C PRO A 26 14.91 6.29 3.43
N PRO A 27 14.50 6.35 4.68
CA PRO A 27 15.37 6.06 5.82
C PRO A 27 16.02 4.68 5.73
N ALA A 28 17.13 4.50 6.45
CA ALA A 28 17.75 3.18 6.59
C ALA A 28 16.72 2.16 7.14
N ARG A 29 16.87 0.90 6.75
CA ARG A 29 15.95 -0.20 7.11
C ARG A 29 14.50 0.06 6.68
N THR A 30 14.31 0.74 5.56
CA THR A 30 13.01 0.84 4.89
C THR A 30 12.94 -0.19 3.78
N GLY A 31 11.88 -0.97 3.76
CA GLY A 31 11.51 -1.86 2.67
C GLY A 31 10.14 -1.51 2.13
N SER A 32 9.89 -1.79 0.88
CA SER A 32 8.59 -1.61 0.24
C SER A 32 8.25 -2.79 -0.66
N ALA A 33 6.96 -2.99 -0.85
CA ALA A 33 6.42 -3.96 -1.79
C ALA A 33 5.13 -3.41 -2.40
N TYR A 34 4.82 -3.84 -3.62
CA TYR A 34 3.61 -3.45 -4.33
C TYR A 34 3.09 -4.62 -5.14
N VAL A 35 1.78 -4.75 -5.19
CA VAL A 35 1.08 -5.69 -6.06
C VAL A 35 -0.13 -5.03 -6.68
N ARG A 36 -0.40 -5.39 -7.93
CA ARG A 36 -1.62 -5.08 -8.65
C ARG A 36 -2.30 -6.38 -9.06
N HIS A 37 -3.51 -6.60 -8.58
CA HIS A 37 -4.33 -7.73 -9.02
C HIS A 37 -5.14 -7.33 -10.24
N THR A 38 -5.05 -8.12 -11.30
CA THR A 38 -5.80 -7.97 -12.55
C THR A 38 -6.27 -9.34 -13.01
N PRO A 39 -7.43 -9.47 -13.66
CA PRO A 39 -7.88 -10.73 -14.25
C PRO A 39 -6.94 -11.27 -15.34
N ARG A 40 -6.25 -10.39 -16.06
CA ARG A 40 -5.29 -10.72 -17.12
C ARG A 40 -3.92 -10.15 -16.82
N VAL A 41 -2.87 -10.79 -17.33
CA VAL A 41 -1.47 -10.39 -17.08
C VAL A 41 -1.12 -9.07 -17.76
N ALA A 42 -1.68 -8.78 -18.92
CA ALA A 42 -1.40 -7.59 -19.71
C ALA A 42 -2.68 -6.85 -20.12
N MET A 43 -2.55 -5.55 -20.34
CA MET A 43 -3.58 -4.64 -20.85
C MET A 43 -4.90 -4.73 -20.07
N ASP A 44 -4.82 -4.75 -18.76
CA ASP A 44 -6.00 -4.85 -17.90
C ASP A 44 -6.05 -3.76 -16.82
N ILE A 45 -7.29 -3.47 -16.39
CA ILE A 45 -7.57 -2.52 -15.33
C ILE A 45 -7.43 -3.24 -13.98
N ALA A 46 -6.77 -2.59 -13.03
CA ALA A 46 -6.61 -3.14 -11.68
C ALA A 46 -7.97 -3.35 -11.00
N VAL A 47 -8.15 -4.54 -10.45
CA VAL A 47 -9.25 -4.85 -9.52
C VAL A 47 -8.91 -4.30 -8.14
N VAL A 48 -7.69 -4.54 -7.68
CA VAL A 48 -7.11 -4.02 -6.43
C VAL A 48 -5.62 -3.77 -6.63
N GLY A 49 -5.11 -2.69 -6.07
CA GLY A 49 -3.68 -2.44 -5.90
C GLY A 49 -3.35 -2.24 -4.43
N VAL A 50 -2.27 -2.82 -3.93
CA VAL A 50 -1.79 -2.60 -2.57
C VAL A 50 -0.30 -2.32 -2.59
N GLY A 51 0.08 -1.18 -2.03
CA GLY A 51 1.47 -0.83 -1.75
C GLY A 51 1.71 -0.73 -0.25
N ALA A 52 2.82 -1.29 0.22
CA ALA A 52 3.26 -1.16 1.60
C ALA A 52 4.70 -0.68 1.66
N ALA A 53 5.00 0.19 2.61
CA ALA A 53 6.35 0.59 2.98
C ALA A 53 6.51 0.49 4.49
N VAL A 54 7.57 -0.17 4.94
CA VAL A 54 7.87 -0.42 6.35
C VAL A 54 9.26 0.10 6.64
N THR A 55 9.38 0.93 7.67
CA THR A 55 10.67 1.35 8.24
C THR A 55 10.82 0.72 9.61
N LEU A 56 11.84 -0.11 9.81
CA LEU A 56 12.11 -0.76 11.09
C LEU A 56 13.00 0.09 11.97
N ALA A 57 12.79 0.00 13.28
CA ALA A 57 13.67 0.60 14.27
C ALA A 57 15.08 -0.05 14.23
N PRO A 58 16.14 0.67 14.65
CA PRO A 58 17.51 0.14 14.66
C PRO A 58 17.59 -1.17 15.47
N LYS A 59 18.22 -2.19 14.89
CA LYS A 59 18.49 -3.50 15.56
C LYS A 59 17.23 -4.20 16.14
N SER A 60 16.04 -3.88 15.63
CA SER A 60 14.75 -4.38 16.13
C SER A 60 13.83 -4.76 14.96
N ASN A 61 12.79 -5.55 15.23
CA ASN A 61 11.68 -5.83 14.33
C ASN A 61 10.46 -4.93 14.58
N VAL A 62 10.60 -3.94 15.45
CA VAL A 62 9.54 -2.95 15.71
C VAL A 62 9.42 -2.01 14.52
N ALA A 63 8.22 -1.81 14.02
CA ALA A 63 7.94 -0.88 12.95
C ALA A 63 7.96 0.57 13.48
N LYS A 64 8.97 1.34 13.07
CA LYS A 64 9.04 2.78 13.37
C LYS A 64 8.01 3.58 12.57
N ASP A 65 7.84 3.23 11.30
CA ASP A 65 6.84 3.84 10.41
C ASP A 65 6.31 2.78 9.45
N VAL A 66 5.02 2.88 9.14
CA VAL A 66 4.34 2.03 8.17
C VAL A 66 3.44 2.91 7.30
N LYS A 67 3.45 2.65 6.00
CA LYS A 67 2.55 3.28 5.04
C LYS A 67 1.90 2.19 4.19
N ILE A 68 0.57 2.20 4.12
CA ILE A 68 -0.22 1.27 3.34
C ILE A 68 -1.12 2.08 2.41
N CYS A 69 -0.97 1.90 1.11
CA CYS A 69 -1.75 2.57 0.10
C CYS A 69 -2.58 1.58 -0.71
N LEU A 70 -3.87 1.84 -0.79
CA LEU A 70 -4.85 1.04 -1.52
C LEU A 70 -5.23 1.73 -2.83
N GLY A 71 -5.14 1.02 -3.93
CA GLY A 71 -5.53 1.49 -5.27
C GLY A 71 -6.72 0.72 -5.82
N ALA A 72 -7.52 1.35 -6.66
CA ALA A 72 -8.70 0.80 -7.33
C ALA A 72 -9.85 0.38 -6.39
N VAL A 73 -9.82 0.77 -5.12
CA VAL A 73 -10.83 0.43 -4.10
C VAL A 73 -11.38 1.65 -3.36
N ALA A 74 -11.22 2.83 -3.96
CA ALA A 74 -11.83 4.10 -3.55
C ALA A 74 -11.81 5.05 -4.75
N PRO A 75 -12.51 6.22 -4.71
CA PRO A 75 -12.47 7.22 -5.78
C PRO A 75 -11.08 7.78 -6.10
N ILE A 76 -10.18 7.77 -5.12
CA ILE A 76 -8.75 8.13 -5.24
C ILE A 76 -7.92 7.07 -4.51
N PRO A 77 -6.59 7.00 -4.73
CA PRO A 77 -5.72 6.18 -3.89
C PRO A 77 -5.91 6.51 -2.42
N LEU A 78 -6.13 5.49 -1.60
CA LEU A 78 -6.47 5.60 -0.19
C LEU A 78 -5.28 5.17 0.68
N ARG A 79 -4.97 5.95 1.72
CA ARG A 79 -4.08 5.51 2.81
C ARG A 79 -4.92 4.78 3.85
N ALA A 80 -4.51 3.56 4.20
CA ALA A 80 -5.16 2.75 5.24
C ALA A 80 -4.62 3.13 6.63
N VAL A 81 -5.07 4.29 7.14
CA VAL A 81 -4.48 4.95 8.32
C VAL A 81 -4.69 4.13 9.61
N GLU A 82 -5.84 3.50 9.76
CA GLU A 82 -6.12 2.63 10.91
C GLU A 82 -5.21 1.40 10.89
N ALA A 83 -5.09 0.76 9.72
CA ALA A 83 -4.17 -0.37 9.55
C ALA A 83 -2.71 0.01 9.87
N GLU A 84 -2.27 1.19 9.43
CA GLU A 84 -0.94 1.72 9.74
C GLU A 84 -0.74 1.95 11.25
N SER A 85 -1.76 2.44 11.95
CA SER A 85 -1.73 2.72 13.39
C SER A 85 -1.54 1.44 14.23
N ILE A 86 -2.14 0.33 13.80
CA ILE A 86 -2.01 -0.99 14.45
C ILE A 86 -0.55 -1.47 14.41
N LEU A 87 0.15 -1.20 13.31
CA LEU A 87 1.52 -1.68 13.09
C LEU A 87 2.59 -0.74 13.64
N ARG A 88 2.32 0.58 13.66
CA ARG A 88 3.30 1.57 14.07
C ARG A 88 3.63 1.44 15.56
N GLY A 89 4.92 1.38 15.89
CA GLY A 89 5.42 1.20 17.24
C GLY A 89 5.32 -0.24 17.76
N SER A 90 4.87 -1.19 16.95
CA SER A 90 4.68 -2.59 17.33
C SER A 90 5.68 -3.52 16.62
N GLU A 91 5.93 -4.67 17.22
CA GLU A 91 6.62 -5.76 16.52
C GLU A 91 5.72 -6.34 15.43
N LEU A 92 6.30 -6.55 14.25
CA LEU A 92 5.58 -7.08 13.09
C LEU A 92 5.46 -8.61 13.19
N THR A 93 4.51 -9.07 14.01
CA THR A 93 4.11 -10.47 14.08
C THR A 93 3.04 -10.76 13.03
N ASP A 94 2.90 -12.03 12.63
CA ASP A 94 1.87 -12.46 11.67
C ASP A 94 0.46 -12.08 12.15
N GLN A 95 0.20 -12.18 13.46
CA GLN A 95 -1.07 -11.78 14.06
C GLN A 95 -1.33 -10.28 13.89
N ARG A 96 -0.35 -9.42 14.21
CA ARG A 96 -0.48 -7.97 14.06
C ARG A 96 -0.68 -7.56 12.60
N ILE A 97 0.01 -8.23 11.69
CA ILE A 97 -0.14 -7.99 10.25
C ILE A 97 -1.53 -8.41 9.79
N ALA A 98 -2.07 -9.53 10.29
CA ALA A 98 -3.43 -9.97 9.99
C ALA A 98 -4.49 -9.00 10.53
N GLU A 99 -4.35 -8.49 11.76
CA GLU A 99 -5.22 -7.47 12.34
C GLU A 99 -5.21 -6.18 11.47
N ALA A 100 -4.04 -5.70 11.09
CA ALA A 100 -3.92 -4.53 10.22
C ALA A 100 -4.52 -4.77 8.82
N ALA A 101 -4.41 -5.97 8.28
CA ALA A 101 -5.00 -6.33 7.00
C ALA A 101 -6.54 -6.33 7.04
N ILE A 102 -7.14 -6.74 8.16
CA ILE A 102 -8.59 -6.64 8.40
C ILE A 102 -9.01 -5.16 8.45
N ALA A 103 -8.27 -4.33 9.19
CA ALA A 103 -8.54 -2.89 9.25
C ALA A 103 -8.44 -2.23 7.87
N ALA A 104 -7.41 -2.53 7.08
CA ALA A 104 -7.26 -2.02 5.71
C ALA A 104 -8.45 -2.38 4.81
N ALA A 105 -8.97 -3.61 4.94
CA ALA A 105 -10.16 -4.04 4.20
C ALA A 105 -11.43 -3.27 4.62
N ALA A 106 -11.55 -2.92 5.90
CA ALA A 106 -12.65 -2.11 6.42
C ALA A 106 -12.59 -0.66 5.96
N GLU A 107 -11.38 -0.09 5.81
CA GLU A 107 -11.18 1.27 5.28
C GLU A 107 -11.47 1.39 3.79
N ALA A 108 -11.37 0.30 3.02
CA ALA A 108 -11.61 0.28 1.58
C ALA A 108 -13.08 0.60 1.26
N LYS A 109 -13.28 1.36 0.17
CA LYS A 109 -14.59 1.79 -0.35
C LYS A 109 -14.77 1.37 -1.81
N PRO A 110 -14.69 0.06 -2.10
CA PRO A 110 -14.81 -0.43 -3.46
C PRO A 110 -16.24 -0.33 -3.98
N ILE A 111 -16.37 -0.43 -5.29
CA ILE A 111 -17.65 -0.60 -5.98
C ILE A 111 -17.72 -2.01 -6.58
N SER A 112 -18.93 -2.53 -6.76
CA SER A 112 -19.16 -3.70 -7.62
C SER A 112 -19.26 -3.28 -9.09
N ASP A 113 -18.55 -3.99 -9.96
CA ASP A 113 -18.64 -3.83 -11.42
C ASP A 113 -18.52 -5.20 -12.11
N ILE A 114 -18.46 -5.21 -13.45
CA ILE A 114 -18.35 -6.45 -14.26
C ILE A 114 -17.04 -7.22 -13.97
N ARG A 115 -16.06 -6.64 -13.30
CA ARG A 115 -14.75 -7.26 -13.02
C ARG A 115 -14.73 -7.96 -11.68
N ALA A 116 -15.41 -7.40 -10.69
CA ALA A 116 -15.41 -7.93 -9.33
C ALA A 116 -16.51 -7.30 -8.47
N SER A 117 -17.04 -8.08 -7.54
CA SER A 117 -17.92 -7.59 -6.49
C SER A 117 -17.13 -6.77 -5.45
N GLU A 118 -17.83 -5.93 -4.71
CA GLU A 118 -17.29 -5.18 -3.57
C GLU A 118 -16.68 -6.10 -2.52
N ASP A 119 -17.36 -7.18 -2.18
CA ASP A 119 -16.88 -8.15 -1.18
C ASP A 119 -15.60 -8.84 -1.62
N PHE A 120 -15.51 -9.25 -2.88
CA PHE A 120 -14.29 -9.85 -3.42
C PHE A 120 -13.13 -8.85 -3.41
N ARG A 121 -13.37 -7.58 -3.72
CA ARG A 121 -12.35 -6.54 -3.64
C ARG A 121 -11.88 -6.31 -2.21
N ARG A 122 -12.77 -6.31 -1.21
CA ARG A 122 -12.41 -6.22 0.21
C ARG A 122 -11.56 -7.40 0.66
N GLU A 123 -11.94 -8.61 0.27
CA GLU A 123 -11.15 -9.80 0.59
C GLU A 123 -9.76 -9.75 -0.06
N LEU A 124 -9.67 -9.31 -1.31
CA LEU A 124 -8.37 -9.07 -1.96
C LEU A 124 -7.53 -8.03 -1.22
N VAL A 125 -8.12 -6.91 -0.76
CA VAL A 125 -7.41 -5.92 0.05
C VAL A 125 -6.84 -6.59 1.29
N ARG A 126 -7.62 -7.38 2.02
CA ARG A 126 -7.15 -8.09 3.22
C ARG A 126 -5.95 -8.99 2.90
N VAL A 127 -6.10 -9.89 1.94
CA VAL A 127 -5.04 -10.86 1.58
C VAL A 127 -3.78 -10.16 1.05
N LEU A 128 -3.96 -9.19 0.15
CA LEU A 128 -2.83 -8.51 -0.47
C LEU A 128 -2.13 -7.56 0.51
N THR A 129 -2.85 -6.93 1.44
CA THR A 129 -2.23 -6.10 2.49
C THR A 129 -1.33 -6.96 3.38
N GLN A 130 -1.81 -8.12 3.83
CA GLN A 130 -0.99 -9.03 4.62
C GLN A 130 0.29 -9.42 3.88
N ARG A 131 0.20 -9.81 2.62
CA ARG A 131 1.35 -10.19 1.79
C ARG A 131 2.33 -9.03 1.58
N MET A 132 1.82 -7.84 1.28
CA MET A 132 2.68 -6.68 0.98
C MET A 132 3.34 -6.12 2.21
N VAL A 133 2.70 -6.11 3.36
CA VAL A 133 3.33 -5.70 4.63
C VAL A 133 4.42 -6.69 5.03
N SER A 134 4.18 -8.00 4.92
CA SER A 134 5.20 -9.03 5.18
C SER A 134 6.40 -8.87 4.24
N ALA A 135 6.16 -8.77 2.92
CA ALA A 135 7.22 -8.58 1.94
C ALA A 135 8.00 -7.27 2.15
N ALA A 136 7.31 -6.17 2.51
CA ALA A 136 7.97 -4.90 2.83
C ALA A 136 8.84 -5.01 4.08
N ALA A 137 8.38 -5.73 5.11
CA ALA A 137 9.16 -5.99 6.32
C ALA A 137 10.41 -6.82 6.02
N ASP A 138 10.31 -7.86 5.19
CA ASP A 138 11.45 -8.68 4.77
C ASP A 138 12.45 -7.85 3.96
N ASN A 139 11.95 -7.02 3.05
CA ASN A 139 12.77 -6.06 2.33
C ASN A 139 13.45 -5.06 3.28
N ALA A 140 12.82 -4.62 4.37
CA ALA A 140 13.42 -3.73 5.36
C ALA A 140 14.54 -4.40 6.17
N ARG A 141 14.45 -5.72 6.40
CA ARG A 141 15.48 -6.54 7.07
C ARG A 141 16.69 -6.79 6.17
N THR A 142 16.49 -6.86 4.86
CA THR A 142 17.53 -7.18 3.87
C THR A 142 18.29 -5.92 3.42
N PRO A 143 19.62 -5.86 3.52
CA PRO A 143 20.41 -4.73 3.01
C PRO A 143 20.19 -4.51 1.51
N ILE A 144 20.15 -3.24 1.08
CA ILE A 144 19.89 -2.84 -0.32
C ILE A 144 20.85 -3.53 -1.32
N ALA A 145 22.12 -3.70 -0.95
CA ALA A 145 23.11 -4.38 -1.77
C ALA A 145 22.75 -5.84 -2.11
N LYS A 146 22.11 -6.55 -1.16
CA LYS A 146 21.65 -7.93 -1.37
C LYS A 146 20.34 -8.05 -2.16
N ARG A 147 19.51 -6.98 -2.18
CA ARG A 147 18.24 -6.97 -2.94
C ARG A 147 18.44 -6.84 -4.45
N ARG A 148 19.61 -6.28 -4.89
CA ARG A 148 19.95 -6.09 -6.30
C ARG A 148 20.59 -7.32 -6.93
N ALA A 149 20.93 -8.33 -6.15
CA ALA A 149 21.62 -9.55 -6.59
C ALA A 149 20.66 -10.77 -6.71
N ALA A 150 19.40 -10.61 -6.38
CA ALA A 150 18.33 -11.60 -6.53
C ALA A 150 17.33 -11.14 -7.61
#